data_f9f5e5578e13110f13c851e3589f1ff5
#
_entry.id   f9f5e5578e13110f13c851e3589f1ff5
#
_cell.length_a   1.000
_cell.length_b   1.000
_cell.length_c   1.000
_cell.angle_alpha   90.00
_cell.angle_beta   90.00
_cell.angle_gamma   90.00
#
_symmetry.space_group_name_H-M   'P 1'
#
loop_
_entity.id
_entity.type
_entity.pdbx_description
1 polymer ?
#
loop_
_entity_poly.entity_id
_entity_poly.type
_entity_poly.pdbx_seq_one_letter_code
_entity_poly.pdbx_strand_id
1 'polypeptide(L)'
;MLIRFNVKNFLSFSEREDGKTEEFSMIAGKVRSKREHIYDNSKLKMLKFAAVYGANASGKSNLVKAMEFMQRTVLFGLPEGHTDKYCKISEDNKEKESYFEMEIMLGEKYYAYGFEVILNQSKFVSEWLVELTADNKENLIFSRDIKNGVYEFGSTVKTKGLIDKLDVYAEDIQEDSSVLLLLIMNKNKKTLYQQYEGASVFQDVYQWIRKGLDINYPDRPISDYSYMAETENVEEICRFISAFGTGITGFKMVEVPVEKVLGHLPKGIRDDLVSNIEKKVVKMKNDEEESKFGIVMRSNRDFFILDMDKEDEIVCRTIKFSHGKENILFNLSEESDGTVRILDLLEVLLAGEGKTYVIDELDRC
;
A
#
# COMPACT_ATOMS: atom_id res chain seq x y z
N MET A 1 -2.17 0.82 -10.82
CA MET A 1 -0.75 1.18 -11.02
C MET A 1 -0.55 2.66 -10.72
N LEU A 2 0.58 3.04 -10.11
CA LEU A 2 0.95 4.46 -9.93
C LEU A 2 1.40 5.05 -11.26
N ILE A 3 0.89 6.22 -11.62
CA ILE A 3 1.27 6.98 -12.82
C ILE A 3 2.22 8.11 -12.45
N ARG A 4 1.81 8.95 -11.49
CA ARG A 4 2.59 10.07 -10.95
C ARG A 4 2.35 10.24 -9.45
N PHE A 5 3.33 10.83 -8.81
CA PHE A 5 3.22 11.36 -7.46
C PHE A 5 3.80 12.76 -7.41
N ASN A 6 2.99 13.68 -6.93
CA ASN A 6 3.34 15.09 -6.79
C ASN A 6 3.40 15.48 -5.32
N VAL A 7 4.43 16.22 -4.94
CA VAL A 7 4.63 16.69 -3.57
C VAL A 7 5.23 18.09 -3.52
N LYS A 8 4.79 18.89 -2.56
CA LYS A 8 5.34 20.23 -2.28
C LYS A 8 5.31 20.49 -0.78
N ASN A 9 6.27 21.24 -0.29
CA ASN A 9 6.41 21.64 1.11
C ASN A 9 6.37 20.48 2.11
N PHE A 10 7.14 19.41 1.83
CA PHE A 10 7.25 18.25 2.71
C PHE A 10 8.70 17.75 2.80
N LEU A 11 9.26 17.64 3.99
CA LEU A 11 10.65 17.22 4.25
C LEU A 11 11.67 17.99 3.40
N SER A 12 12.27 17.35 2.37
CA SER A 12 13.23 17.97 1.45
C SER A 12 12.60 18.57 0.20
N PHE A 13 11.29 18.41 0.01
CA PHE A 13 10.59 18.89 -1.18
C PHE A 13 10.06 20.31 -0.93
N SER A 14 10.73 21.31 -1.48
CA SER A 14 10.27 22.70 -1.45
C SER A 14 9.28 22.98 -2.59
N GLU A 15 8.73 24.14 -2.61
CA GLU A 15 8.10 24.68 -3.81
C GLU A 15 9.17 24.99 -4.85
N ARG A 16 8.97 24.59 -6.09
CA ARG A 16 9.88 24.91 -7.20
C ARG A 16 9.82 26.40 -7.52
N GLU A 17 10.88 26.95 -8.14
CA GLU A 17 10.94 28.35 -8.56
C GLU A 17 9.82 28.74 -9.53
N ASP A 18 9.30 27.79 -10.30
CA ASP A 18 8.17 27.96 -11.21
C ASP A 18 6.79 27.80 -10.53
N GLY A 19 6.75 27.68 -9.20
CA GLY A 19 5.53 27.48 -8.42
C GLY A 19 4.95 26.07 -8.46
N LYS A 20 5.60 25.12 -9.17
CA LYS A 20 5.11 23.75 -9.33
C LYS A 20 5.57 22.85 -8.18
N THR A 21 4.91 21.70 -8.14
CA THR A 21 5.27 20.58 -7.26
C THR A 21 6.50 19.82 -7.77
N GLU A 22 7.16 19.09 -6.91
CA GLU A 22 8.11 18.05 -7.32
C GLU A 22 7.33 16.83 -7.80
N GLU A 23 7.69 16.32 -8.97
CA GLU A 23 6.98 15.21 -9.64
C GLU A 23 7.87 13.96 -9.70
N PHE A 24 7.33 12.83 -9.28
CA PHE A 24 7.82 11.50 -9.63
C PHE A 24 6.87 10.89 -10.66
N SER A 25 7.38 10.44 -11.82
CA SER A 25 6.55 9.97 -12.93
C SER A 25 6.99 8.58 -13.41
N MET A 26 6.01 7.69 -13.56
CA MET A 26 6.16 6.39 -14.21
C MET A 26 5.79 6.42 -15.70
N ILE A 27 5.48 7.59 -16.26
CA ILE A 27 5.19 7.71 -17.69
C ILE A 27 6.47 7.46 -18.49
N ALA A 28 6.39 6.51 -19.42
CA ALA A 28 7.52 6.17 -20.26
C ALA A 28 7.84 7.28 -21.28
N GLY A 29 9.08 7.74 -21.29
CA GLY A 29 9.59 8.61 -22.34
C GLY A 29 9.77 7.88 -23.68
N LYS A 30 10.60 8.42 -24.58
CA LYS A 30 10.94 7.76 -25.86
C LYS A 30 11.87 6.56 -25.59
N VAL A 31 11.30 5.37 -25.50
CA VAL A 31 12.04 4.12 -25.29
C VAL A 31 12.40 3.48 -26.63
N ARG A 32 13.70 3.23 -26.86
CA ARG A 32 14.21 2.62 -28.10
C ARG A 32 14.43 1.11 -28.00
N SER A 33 14.67 0.60 -26.79
CA SER A 33 14.95 -0.81 -26.51
C SER A 33 14.20 -1.25 -25.24
N LYS A 34 14.16 -2.55 -24.94
CA LYS A 34 13.53 -3.13 -23.72
C LYS A 34 12.05 -2.77 -23.57
N ARG A 35 11.30 -2.88 -24.65
CA ARG A 35 9.86 -2.59 -24.67
C ARG A 35 9.06 -3.50 -23.75
N GLU A 36 9.58 -4.66 -23.41
CA GLU A 36 9.03 -5.60 -22.45
C GLU A 36 8.89 -5.04 -21.03
N HIS A 37 9.65 -3.98 -20.70
CA HIS A 37 9.56 -3.26 -19.42
C HIS A 37 8.57 -2.09 -19.45
N ILE A 38 7.80 -1.96 -20.52
CA ILE A 38 6.76 -0.93 -20.67
C ILE A 38 5.40 -1.62 -20.61
N TYR A 39 4.52 -1.06 -19.82
CA TYR A 39 3.09 -1.31 -19.92
C TYR A 39 2.51 -0.35 -20.95
N ASP A 40 1.89 -0.86 -22.00
CA ASP A 40 1.31 -0.10 -23.09
C ASP A 40 -0.15 -0.53 -23.28
N ASN A 41 -1.08 0.34 -22.92
CA ASN A 41 -2.51 0.11 -23.14
C ASN A 41 -3.08 0.95 -24.29
N SER A 42 -2.26 1.34 -25.26
CA SER A 42 -2.59 2.23 -26.39
C SER A 42 -2.89 3.70 -26.04
N LYS A 43 -3.30 4.00 -24.82
CA LYS A 43 -3.59 5.37 -24.34
C LYS A 43 -2.40 5.98 -23.61
N LEU A 44 -1.75 5.17 -22.75
CA LEU A 44 -0.63 5.60 -21.92
C LEU A 44 0.44 4.50 -21.90
N LYS A 45 1.70 4.94 -21.99
CA LYS A 45 2.87 4.07 -21.82
C LYS A 45 3.50 4.34 -20.48
N MET A 46 3.59 3.30 -19.65
CA MET A 46 4.16 3.41 -18.30
C MET A 46 5.33 2.47 -18.11
N LEU A 47 6.28 2.87 -17.29
CA LEU A 47 7.37 2.03 -16.86
C LEU A 47 6.84 0.97 -15.89
N LYS A 48 7.23 -0.29 -16.08
CA LYS A 48 6.96 -1.37 -15.12
C LYS A 48 7.91 -1.28 -13.91
N PHE A 49 9.06 -0.61 -14.08
CA PHE A 49 10.08 -0.45 -13.06
C PHE A 49 10.78 0.91 -13.20
N ALA A 50 11.05 1.56 -12.08
CA ALA A 50 11.87 2.75 -12.00
C ALA A 50 12.86 2.62 -10.84
N ALA A 51 14.13 3.00 -11.07
CA ALA A 51 15.14 3.06 -10.03
C ALA A 51 15.56 4.51 -9.80
N VAL A 52 15.51 4.95 -8.54
CA VAL A 52 15.89 6.31 -8.15
C VAL A 52 17.28 6.30 -7.52
N TYR A 53 18.22 6.93 -8.21
CA TYR A 53 19.61 7.04 -7.75
C TYR A 53 19.92 8.48 -7.34
N GLY A 54 20.85 8.64 -6.43
CA GLY A 54 21.34 9.95 -5.99
C GLY A 54 22.28 9.85 -4.81
N ALA A 55 23.00 10.93 -4.51
CA ALA A 55 23.89 11.03 -3.36
C ALA A 55 23.13 10.81 -2.04
N ASN A 56 23.85 10.51 -0.96
CA ASN A 56 23.28 10.49 0.37
C ASN A 56 22.66 11.86 0.70
N ALA A 57 21.55 11.86 1.40
CA ALA A 57 20.76 13.05 1.73
C ALA A 57 20.12 13.79 0.52
N SER A 58 20.11 13.21 -0.69
CA SER A 58 19.46 13.82 -1.87
C SER A 58 17.92 13.74 -1.88
N GLY A 59 17.29 13.19 -0.83
CA GLY A 59 15.83 13.13 -0.72
C GLY A 59 15.20 11.81 -1.18
N LYS A 60 15.96 10.78 -1.59
CA LYS A 60 15.41 9.50 -2.06
C LYS A 60 14.41 8.87 -1.06
N SER A 61 14.84 8.67 0.18
CA SER A 61 13.95 8.13 1.22
C SER A 61 12.83 9.10 1.61
N ASN A 62 13.00 10.41 1.38
CA ASN A 62 11.93 11.38 1.61
C ASN A 62 10.79 11.23 0.60
N LEU A 63 11.07 10.79 -0.64
CA LEU A 63 10.04 10.45 -1.61
C LEU A 63 9.17 9.29 -1.11
N VAL A 64 9.81 8.23 -0.61
CA VAL A 64 9.12 7.07 -0.02
C VAL A 64 8.26 7.51 1.18
N LYS A 65 8.84 8.33 2.08
CA LYS A 65 8.13 8.89 3.25
C LYS A 65 6.96 9.80 2.85
N ALA A 66 7.05 10.53 1.74
CA ALA A 66 5.95 11.36 1.26
C ALA A 66 4.78 10.51 0.74
N MET A 67 5.08 9.43 0.00
CA MET A 67 4.06 8.47 -0.43
C MET A 67 3.40 7.77 0.78
N GLU A 68 4.20 7.33 1.76
CA GLU A 68 3.66 6.73 3.00
C GLU A 68 2.81 7.73 3.80
N PHE A 69 3.26 8.98 3.89
CA PHE A 69 2.50 10.03 4.58
C PHE A 69 1.12 10.22 3.97
N MET A 70 1.06 10.34 2.64
CA MET A 70 -0.21 10.44 1.92
C MET A 70 -1.09 9.20 2.14
N GLN A 71 -0.53 8.00 1.98
CA GLN A 71 -1.25 6.75 2.21
C GLN A 71 -1.83 6.68 3.62
N ARG A 72 -1.02 6.93 4.65
CA ARG A 72 -1.46 6.87 6.05
C ARG A 72 -2.51 7.92 6.37
N THR A 73 -2.37 9.13 5.82
CA THR A 73 -3.35 10.20 5.99
C THR A 73 -4.72 9.78 5.46
N VAL A 74 -4.76 9.15 4.29
CA VAL A 74 -6.01 8.67 3.68
C VAL A 74 -6.62 7.50 4.45
N LEU A 75 -5.80 6.63 5.02
CA LEU A 75 -6.28 5.42 5.70
C LEU A 75 -6.65 5.64 7.17
N PHE A 76 -5.93 6.54 7.86
CA PHE A 76 -5.98 6.65 9.32
C PHE A 76 -6.07 8.08 9.84
N GLY A 77 -6.03 9.09 8.98
CA GLY A 77 -5.86 10.49 9.35
C GLY A 77 -4.40 10.90 9.49
N LEU A 78 -4.14 12.15 9.84
CA LEU A 78 -2.78 12.69 9.95
C LEU A 78 -1.93 11.87 10.92
N PRO A 79 -0.77 11.35 10.50
CA PRO A 79 0.10 10.56 11.35
C PRO A 79 0.68 11.39 12.50
N GLU A 80 0.97 10.77 13.64
CA GLU A 80 1.68 11.42 14.75
C GLU A 80 3.02 12.02 14.28
N GLY A 81 3.38 13.18 14.85
CA GLY A 81 4.60 13.89 14.51
C GLY A 81 4.62 14.52 13.11
N HIS A 82 3.45 14.79 12.52
CA HIS A 82 3.35 15.45 11.21
C HIS A 82 3.63 16.95 11.26
N THR A 83 3.42 17.60 12.39
CA THR A 83 3.44 19.08 12.52
C THR A 83 4.78 19.74 12.18
N ASP A 84 5.86 18.98 12.21
CA ASP A 84 7.22 19.44 11.88
C ASP A 84 7.78 18.89 10.56
N LYS A 85 6.95 18.25 9.74
CA LYS A 85 7.35 17.59 8.47
C LYS A 85 7.33 18.53 7.25
N TYR A 86 6.92 19.79 7.41
CA TYR A 86 7.05 20.78 6.34
C TYR A 86 8.53 20.95 5.90
N CYS A 87 8.77 21.48 4.71
CA CYS A 87 10.12 21.70 4.20
C CYS A 87 10.82 22.85 4.95
N LYS A 88 11.81 22.52 5.76
CA LYS A 88 12.51 23.45 6.67
C LYS A 88 13.58 24.35 6.00
N ILE A 89 13.57 24.44 4.67
CA ILE A 89 14.51 25.28 3.93
C ILE A 89 14.20 26.78 4.10
N SER A 90 12.95 27.13 4.43
CA SER A 90 12.49 28.46 4.75
C SER A 90 11.54 28.42 5.95
N GLU A 91 11.64 29.41 6.84
CA GLU A 91 10.76 29.53 8.02
C GLU A 91 9.30 29.73 7.60
N ASP A 92 9.05 30.46 6.50
CA ASP A 92 7.70 30.72 5.98
C ASP A 92 6.96 29.43 5.57
N ASN A 93 7.69 28.37 5.24
CA ASN A 93 7.11 27.11 4.83
C ASN A 93 6.27 26.43 5.91
N LYS A 94 6.48 26.79 7.17
CA LYS A 94 5.71 26.32 8.31
C LYS A 94 4.23 26.66 8.21
N GLU A 95 3.92 27.85 7.67
CA GLU A 95 2.55 28.36 7.55
C GLU A 95 1.94 28.15 6.15
N LYS A 96 2.70 27.51 5.24
CA LYS A 96 2.25 27.19 3.88
C LYS A 96 1.67 25.78 3.78
N GLU A 97 0.84 25.61 2.77
CA GLU A 97 0.25 24.35 2.41
C GLU A 97 1.31 23.35 1.94
N SER A 98 1.24 22.12 2.46
CA SER A 98 1.91 20.96 1.90
C SER A 98 0.95 20.26 0.96
N TYR A 99 1.41 19.97 -0.26
CA TYR A 99 0.62 19.40 -1.35
C TYR A 99 1.00 17.95 -1.56
N PHE A 100 -0.01 17.08 -1.71
CA PHE A 100 0.16 15.67 -2.03
C PHE A 100 -0.89 15.25 -3.08
N GLU A 101 -0.42 14.58 -4.14
CA GLU A 101 -1.31 14.03 -5.16
C GLU A 101 -0.74 12.74 -5.74
N MET A 102 -1.61 11.75 -5.95
CA MET A 102 -1.33 10.53 -6.69
C MET A 102 -2.21 10.44 -7.92
N GLU A 103 -1.59 10.25 -9.10
CA GLU A 103 -2.28 9.81 -10.30
C GLU A 103 -2.15 8.29 -10.41
N ILE A 104 -3.27 7.62 -10.57
CA ILE A 104 -3.36 6.16 -10.58
C ILE A 104 -4.19 5.64 -11.74
N MET A 105 -3.85 4.44 -12.20
CA MET A 105 -4.65 3.69 -13.16
C MET A 105 -5.36 2.53 -12.45
N LEU A 106 -6.69 2.47 -12.60
CA LEU A 106 -7.57 1.41 -12.11
C LEU A 106 -8.34 0.80 -13.29
N GLY A 107 -7.98 -0.41 -13.70
CA GLY A 107 -8.48 -0.98 -14.94
C GLY A 107 -8.11 -0.08 -16.13
N GLU A 108 -9.11 0.40 -16.87
CA GLU A 108 -8.91 1.28 -18.03
C GLU A 108 -9.09 2.77 -17.72
N LYS A 109 -9.33 3.12 -16.46
CA LYS A 109 -9.59 4.49 -16.01
C LYS A 109 -8.40 5.06 -15.25
N TYR A 110 -8.28 6.37 -15.30
CA TYR A 110 -7.20 7.13 -14.68
C TYR A 110 -7.80 8.11 -13.69
N TYR A 111 -7.21 8.20 -12.50
CA TYR A 111 -7.69 9.08 -11.44
C TYR A 111 -6.54 9.88 -10.87
N ALA A 112 -6.81 11.13 -10.48
CA ALA A 112 -5.95 11.91 -9.61
C ALA A 112 -6.69 12.17 -8.29
N TYR A 113 -6.07 11.78 -7.20
CA TYR A 113 -6.53 12.06 -5.85
C TYR A 113 -5.46 12.84 -5.10
N GLY A 114 -5.85 13.92 -4.45
CA GLY A 114 -4.92 14.75 -3.71
C GLY A 114 -5.56 15.60 -2.62
N PHE A 115 -4.71 16.22 -1.81
CA PHE A 115 -5.10 17.17 -0.79
C PHE A 115 -3.96 18.16 -0.48
N GLU A 116 -4.35 19.28 0.10
CA GLU A 116 -3.43 20.25 0.71
C GLU A 116 -3.68 20.36 2.22
N VAL A 117 -2.61 20.48 2.98
CA VAL A 117 -2.64 20.55 4.45
C VAL A 117 -1.57 21.48 4.99
N ILE A 118 -1.91 22.37 5.92
CA ILE A 118 -0.93 23.13 6.71
C ILE A 118 -0.50 22.24 7.87
N LEU A 119 0.65 21.58 7.72
CA LEU A 119 1.10 20.53 8.63
C LEU A 119 1.25 21.01 10.07
N ASN A 120 1.86 22.18 10.26
CA ASN A 120 2.07 22.76 11.60
C ASN A 120 0.76 23.03 12.36
N GLN A 121 -0.33 23.26 11.65
CA GLN A 121 -1.65 23.54 12.23
C GLN A 121 -2.55 22.31 12.24
N SER A 122 -2.14 21.20 11.61
CA SER A 122 -2.97 19.99 11.38
C SER A 122 -4.27 20.31 10.63
N LYS A 123 -4.20 21.26 9.68
CA LYS A 123 -5.36 21.85 9.05
C LYS A 123 -5.39 21.57 7.56
N PHE A 124 -6.39 20.80 7.08
CA PHE A 124 -6.61 20.60 5.66
C PHE A 124 -7.13 21.88 5.00
N VAL A 125 -6.68 22.16 3.80
CA VAL A 125 -7.02 23.36 3.01
C VAL A 125 -7.91 23.00 1.84
N SER A 126 -7.56 21.91 1.14
CA SER A 126 -8.30 21.42 -0.01
C SER A 126 -8.18 19.91 -0.14
N GLU A 127 -9.12 19.29 -0.87
CA GLU A 127 -9.11 17.88 -1.23
C GLU A 127 -9.85 17.70 -2.56
N TRP A 128 -9.36 16.77 -3.42
CA TRP A 128 -10.00 16.50 -4.71
C TRP A 128 -9.83 15.04 -5.14
N LEU A 129 -10.78 14.59 -5.94
CA LEU A 129 -10.73 13.36 -6.72
C LEU A 129 -11.31 13.64 -8.09
N VAL A 130 -10.52 13.38 -9.14
CA VAL A 130 -10.93 13.57 -10.53
C VAL A 130 -10.62 12.32 -11.34
N GLU A 131 -11.44 12.04 -12.36
CA GLU A 131 -11.15 11.07 -13.42
C GLU A 131 -10.46 11.81 -14.56
N LEU A 132 -9.26 11.37 -14.93
CA LEU A 132 -8.46 11.93 -16.02
C LEU A 132 -8.86 11.27 -17.34
N THR A 133 -9.14 12.07 -18.37
CA THR A 133 -9.52 11.57 -19.69
C THR A 133 -8.38 11.70 -20.69
N ALA A 134 -8.45 10.93 -21.78
CA ALA A 134 -7.39 10.89 -22.80
C ALA A 134 -7.20 12.23 -23.54
N ASP A 135 -8.18 13.12 -23.53
CA ASP A 135 -8.14 14.47 -24.12
C ASP A 135 -7.70 15.56 -23.11
N ASN A 136 -7.02 15.15 -22.06
CA ASN A 136 -6.52 16.02 -20.96
C ASN A 136 -7.62 16.82 -20.25
N LYS A 137 -8.85 16.30 -20.22
CA LYS A 137 -9.92 16.85 -19.41
C LYS A 137 -10.03 16.08 -18.10
N GLU A 138 -10.47 16.78 -17.08
CA GLU A 138 -10.76 16.25 -15.76
C GLU A 138 -12.27 16.17 -15.57
N ASN A 139 -12.75 14.97 -15.27
CA ASN A 139 -14.12 14.79 -14.84
C ASN A 139 -14.13 14.79 -13.30
N LEU A 140 -14.69 15.82 -12.73
CA LEU A 140 -14.80 15.95 -11.27
C LEU A 140 -15.59 14.77 -10.69
N ILE A 141 -15.04 14.14 -9.65
CA ILE A 141 -15.78 13.24 -8.77
C ILE A 141 -16.19 14.01 -7.53
N PHE A 142 -15.23 14.64 -6.84
CA PHE A 142 -15.48 15.63 -5.80
C PHE A 142 -14.30 16.60 -5.66
N SER A 143 -14.59 17.78 -5.13
CA SER A 143 -13.61 18.71 -4.63
C SER A 143 -14.10 19.41 -3.37
N ARG A 144 -13.17 19.72 -2.48
CA ARG A 144 -13.40 20.55 -1.29
C ARG A 144 -12.38 21.69 -1.29
N ASP A 145 -12.86 22.92 -1.22
CA ASP A 145 -12.09 24.11 -0.85
C ASP A 145 -12.50 24.48 0.58
N ILE A 146 -11.77 23.96 1.55
CA ILE A 146 -12.08 24.10 2.97
C ILE A 146 -11.91 25.56 3.41
N LYS A 147 -10.92 26.24 2.82
CA LYS A 147 -10.64 27.65 3.11
C LYS A 147 -11.82 28.57 2.80
N ASN A 148 -12.56 28.27 1.73
CA ASN A 148 -13.73 29.04 1.30
C ASN A 148 -15.06 28.39 1.69
N GLY A 149 -15.03 27.24 2.39
CA GLY A 149 -16.25 26.51 2.81
C GLY A 149 -17.05 25.96 1.65
N VAL A 150 -16.40 25.60 0.53
CA VAL A 150 -17.05 25.11 -0.69
C VAL A 150 -16.71 23.65 -0.90
N TYR A 151 -17.73 22.85 -1.21
CA TYR A 151 -17.53 21.50 -1.73
C TYR A 151 -18.40 21.27 -2.97
N GLU A 152 -17.93 20.42 -3.86
CA GLU A 152 -18.62 20.09 -5.10
C GLU A 152 -18.48 18.60 -5.42
N PHE A 153 -19.60 17.99 -5.82
CA PHE A 153 -19.61 16.63 -6.36
C PHE A 153 -19.84 16.65 -7.87
N GLY A 154 -19.14 15.80 -8.60
CA GLY A 154 -19.24 15.68 -10.04
C GLY A 154 -20.49 14.92 -10.51
N SER A 155 -20.76 15.00 -11.79
CA SER A 155 -21.96 14.39 -12.42
C SER A 155 -22.06 12.87 -12.22
N THR A 156 -20.92 12.17 -12.15
CA THR A 156 -20.86 10.71 -11.96
C THR A 156 -21.47 10.27 -10.65
N VAL A 157 -21.37 11.08 -9.59
CA VAL A 157 -21.88 10.78 -8.26
C VAL A 157 -23.16 11.56 -7.90
N LYS A 158 -23.58 12.50 -8.74
CA LYS A 158 -24.84 13.27 -8.60
C LYS A 158 -26.08 12.44 -8.94
N THR A 159 -26.18 11.22 -8.46
CA THR A 159 -27.37 10.39 -8.59
C THR A 159 -28.29 10.55 -7.40
N LYS A 160 -29.62 10.46 -7.64
CA LYS A 160 -30.63 10.62 -6.57
C LYS A 160 -30.36 9.65 -5.41
N GLY A 161 -30.31 10.18 -4.20
CA GLY A 161 -30.07 9.41 -2.97
C GLY A 161 -28.60 9.16 -2.66
N LEU A 162 -27.69 9.13 -3.65
CA LEU A 162 -26.25 9.12 -3.38
C LEU A 162 -25.79 10.51 -2.95
N ILE A 163 -26.14 11.53 -3.72
CA ILE A 163 -25.77 12.91 -3.41
C ILE A 163 -26.23 13.34 -2.03
N ASP A 164 -27.46 13.02 -1.64
CA ASP A 164 -28.00 13.33 -0.32
C ASP A 164 -27.15 12.73 0.82
N LYS A 165 -26.58 11.53 0.60
CA LYS A 165 -25.69 10.87 1.56
C LYS A 165 -24.29 11.47 1.56
N LEU A 166 -23.76 11.85 0.39
CA LEU A 166 -22.45 12.47 0.26
C LEU A 166 -22.45 13.86 0.87
N ASP A 167 -23.53 14.62 0.69
CA ASP A 167 -23.73 15.93 1.33
C ASP A 167 -23.67 15.83 2.86
N VAL A 168 -24.38 14.84 3.45
CA VAL A 168 -24.30 14.59 4.91
C VAL A 168 -22.88 14.26 5.35
N TYR A 169 -22.14 13.45 4.58
CA TYR A 169 -20.75 13.17 4.93
C TYR A 169 -19.81 14.36 4.79
N ALA A 170 -20.08 15.26 3.82
CA ALA A 170 -19.32 16.47 3.65
C ALA A 170 -19.59 17.50 4.76
N GLU A 171 -20.83 17.56 5.27
CA GLU A 171 -21.24 18.41 6.38
C GLU A 171 -20.78 17.88 7.74
N ASP A 172 -20.76 16.53 7.93
CA ASP A 172 -20.34 15.89 9.19
C ASP A 172 -18.84 16.04 9.49
N ILE A 173 -18.02 16.22 8.47
CA ILE A 173 -16.59 16.38 8.64
C ILE A 173 -16.30 17.81 9.12
N GLN A 174 -15.66 17.93 10.27
CA GLN A 174 -15.16 19.22 10.73
C GLN A 174 -14.21 19.76 9.65
N GLU A 175 -14.36 21.05 9.32
CA GLU A 175 -13.82 21.67 8.12
C GLU A 175 -12.36 21.31 7.82
N ASP A 176 -11.53 21.15 8.84
CA ASP A 176 -10.09 21.00 8.70
C ASP A 176 -9.50 19.75 9.37
N SER A 177 -10.33 18.83 9.85
CA SER A 177 -9.86 17.74 10.72
C SER A 177 -9.42 16.48 9.98
N SER A 178 -9.94 16.21 8.76
CA SER A 178 -9.68 14.95 8.05
C SER A 178 -9.98 15.06 6.56
N VAL A 179 -9.61 14.04 5.80
CA VAL A 179 -9.98 13.88 4.39
C VAL A 179 -11.36 13.24 4.24
N LEU A 180 -12.14 13.72 3.29
CA LEU A 180 -13.50 13.23 3.02
C LEU A 180 -13.50 11.77 2.58
N LEU A 181 -12.50 11.35 1.81
CA LEU A 181 -12.38 9.96 1.35
C LEU A 181 -12.30 8.99 2.54
N LEU A 182 -11.55 9.33 3.59
CA LEU A 182 -11.50 8.52 4.82
C LEU A 182 -12.89 8.45 5.49
N LEU A 183 -13.60 9.57 5.60
CA LEU A 183 -14.92 9.59 6.21
C LEU A 183 -15.93 8.73 5.44
N ILE A 184 -15.95 8.83 4.11
CA ILE A 184 -16.78 8.00 3.24
C ILE A 184 -16.48 6.51 3.46
N MET A 185 -15.20 6.14 3.68
CA MET A 185 -14.76 4.75 3.80
C MET A 185 -14.74 4.20 5.23
N ASN A 186 -14.82 5.06 6.25
CA ASN A 186 -14.61 4.71 7.68
C ASN A 186 -15.70 3.82 8.30
N LYS A 187 -16.67 3.32 7.57
CA LYS A 187 -17.66 2.38 8.10
C LYS A 187 -17.95 1.32 7.05
N ASN A 188 -18.37 0.14 7.47
CA ASN A 188 -18.81 -0.89 6.54
C ASN A 188 -20.05 -0.41 5.78
N LYS A 189 -19.83 0.18 4.60
CA LYS A 189 -20.87 0.77 3.75
C LYS A 189 -21.18 -0.11 2.55
N LYS A 190 -21.14 -1.45 2.71
CA LYS A 190 -21.46 -2.40 1.62
C LYS A 190 -22.77 -2.02 0.91
N THR A 191 -23.79 -1.62 1.65
CA THR A 191 -25.08 -1.18 1.09
C THR A 191 -24.98 0.09 0.23
N LEU A 192 -24.05 1.02 0.54
CA LEU A 192 -23.83 2.22 -0.26
C LEU A 192 -23.33 1.83 -1.66
N TYR A 193 -22.31 0.97 -1.73
CA TYR A 193 -21.69 0.56 -3.00
C TYR A 193 -22.58 -0.36 -3.82
N GLN A 194 -23.41 -1.18 -3.16
CA GLN A 194 -24.37 -2.04 -3.84
C GLN A 194 -25.59 -1.29 -4.39
N GLN A 195 -25.99 -0.19 -3.74
CA GLN A 195 -27.16 0.60 -4.14
C GLN A 195 -26.87 1.64 -5.21
N TYR A 196 -25.62 2.16 -5.25
CA TYR A 196 -25.26 3.30 -6.10
C TYR A 196 -24.00 3.00 -6.88
N GLU A 197 -24.13 2.73 -8.17
CA GLU A 197 -23.02 2.43 -9.07
C GLU A 197 -21.93 3.52 -9.05
N GLY A 198 -22.32 4.80 -9.02
CA GLY A 198 -21.38 5.91 -8.93
C GLY A 198 -20.54 5.98 -7.63
N ALA A 199 -20.91 5.23 -6.58
CA ALA A 199 -20.17 5.21 -5.33
C ALA A 199 -18.94 4.30 -5.36
N SER A 200 -18.84 3.37 -6.30
CA SER A 200 -17.72 2.40 -6.40
C SER A 200 -16.36 3.08 -6.56
N VAL A 201 -16.32 4.25 -7.22
CA VAL A 201 -15.06 5.00 -7.42
C VAL A 201 -14.34 5.33 -6.12
N PHE A 202 -15.07 5.68 -5.06
CA PHE A 202 -14.47 5.95 -3.75
C PHE A 202 -13.84 4.68 -3.17
N GLN A 203 -14.54 3.55 -3.31
CA GLN A 203 -14.03 2.26 -2.85
C GLN A 203 -12.80 1.83 -3.65
N ASP A 204 -12.84 1.95 -4.97
CA ASP A 204 -11.76 1.51 -5.86
C ASP A 204 -10.47 2.30 -5.60
N VAL A 205 -10.57 3.64 -5.49
CA VAL A 205 -9.42 4.50 -5.18
C VAL A 205 -8.88 4.21 -3.78
N TYR A 206 -9.75 4.13 -2.77
CA TYR A 206 -9.33 3.82 -1.39
C TYR A 206 -8.68 2.44 -1.27
N GLN A 207 -9.24 1.42 -1.91
CA GLN A 207 -8.68 0.06 -1.88
C GLN A 207 -7.33 0.00 -2.60
N TRP A 208 -7.15 0.76 -3.68
CA TRP A 208 -5.84 0.84 -4.31
C TRP A 208 -4.81 1.52 -3.39
N ILE A 209 -5.15 2.62 -2.75
CA ILE A 209 -4.26 3.27 -1.77
C ILE A 209 -3.94 2.31 -0.63
N ARG A 210 -4.89 1.50 -0.18
CA ARG A 210 -4.73 0.56 0.93
C ARG A 210 -3.95 -0.70 0.58
N LYS A 211 -4.26 -1.34 -0.56
CA LYS A 211 -3.75 -2.67 -0.94
C LYS A 211 -2.87 -2.65 -2.20
N GLY A 212 -3.10 -1.69 -3.08
CA GLY A 212 -2.40 -1.56 -4.35
C GLY A 212 -1.08 -0.80 -4.26
N LEU A 213 -0.88 0.01 -3.21
CA LEU A 213 0.36 0.72 -2.93
C LEU A 213 1.04 0.07 -1.72
N ASP A 214 2.18 -0.58 -1.96
CA ASP A 214 2.95 -1.31 -0.97
C ASP A 214 4.29 -0.62 -0.74
N ILE A 215 4.50 -0.07 0.46
CA ILE A 215 5.66 0.75 0.80
C ILE A 215 6.54 0.02 1.80
N ASN A 216 7.80 -0.20 1.41
CA ASN A 216 8.72 -1.07 2.11
C ASN A 216 10.01 -0.35 2.47
N TYR A 217 10.43 -0.50 3.73
CA TYR A 217 11.65 0.01 4.30
C TYR A 217 12.65 -1.12 4.57
N PRO A 218 13.96 -0.82 4.63
CA PRO A 218 14.98 -1.85 4.78
C PRO A 218 14.95 -2.61 6.12
N ASP A 219 14.30 -2.05 7.14
CA ASP A 219 14.15 -2.63 8.48
C ASP A 219 12.97 -3.60 8.61
N ARG A 220 12.19 -3.77 7.54
CA ARG A 220 10.99 -4.64 7.53
C ARG A 220 11.05 -5.65 6.39
N PRO A 221 10.46 -6.85 6.57
CA PRO A 221 10.24 -7.77 5.47
C PRO A 221 9.35 -7.13 4.41
N ILE A 222 9.66 -7.37 3.13
CA ILE A 222 8.81 -6.92 2.01
C ILE A 222 7.61 -7.86 1.86
N SER A 223 7.84 -9.16 2.10
CA SER A 223 6.85 -10.21 1.93
C SER A 223 6.47 -10.85 3.25
N ASP A 224 5.22 -11.21 3.41
CA ASP A 224 4.75 -12.07 4.49
C ASP A 224 4.84 -13.57 4.14
N TYR A 225 5.36 -13.90 2.95
CA TYR A 225 5.50 -15.27 2.42
C TYR A 225 4.19 -16.04 2.25
N SER A 226 3.04 -15.40 2.30
CA SER A 226 1.75 -16.05 2.03
C SER A 226 1.73 -16.73 0.67
N TYR A 227 2.39 -16.15 -0.34
CA TYR A 227 2.49 -16.73 -1.67
C TYR A 227 3.13 -18.13 -1.69
N MET A 228 4.10 -18.40 -0.79
CA MET A 228 4.74 -19.71 -0.67
C MET A 228 3.83 -20.74 0.02
N ALA A 229 3.00 -20.27 0.95
CA ALA A 229 2.03 -21.13 1.63
C ALA A 229 0.80 -21.45 0.76
N GLU A 230 0.47 -20.55 -0.18
CA GLU A 230 -0.67 -20.70 -1.09
C GLU A 230 -0.38 -21.41 -2.39
N THR A 231 0.89 -21.52 -2.76
CA THR A 231 1.28 -22.06 -4.07
C THR A 231 1.03 -23.56 -4.18
N GLU A 232 0.45 -23.98 -5.29
CA GLU A 232 0.40 -25.38 -5.70
C GLU A 232 1.64 -25.77 -6.54
N ASN A 233 2.39 -24.79 -7.07
CA ASN A 233 3.51 -24.98 -7.96
C ASN A 233 4.86 -24.66 -7.28
N VAL A 234 5.22 -25.49 -6.30
CA VAL A 234 6.49 -25.38 -5.56
C VAL A 234 7.70 -25.43 -6.50
N GLU A 235 7.65 -26.27 -7.55
CA GLU A 235 8.77 -26.44 -8.49
C GLU A 235 9.06 -25.15 -9.27
N GLU A 236 8.04 -24.42 -9.69
CA GLU A 236 8.22 -23.15 -10.39
C GLU A 236 8.88 -22.10 -9.50
N ILE A 237 8.39 -21.95 -8.27
CA ILE A 237 8.99 -21.04 -7.29
C ILE A 237 10.43 -21.41 -7.02
N CYS A 238 10.73 -22.69 -6.77
CA CYS A 238 12.10 -23.16 -6.54
C CYS A 238 13.01 -22.90 -7.74
N ARG A 239 12.52 -23.04 -8.97
CA ARG A 239 13.28 -22.71 -10.17
C ARG A 239 13.67 -21.22 -10.21
N PHE A 240 12.74 -20.33 -9.86
CA PHE A 240 13.06 -18.90 -9.75
C PHE A 240 14.09 -18.62 -8.66
N ILE A 241 13.89 -19.13 -7.45
CA ILE A 241 14.81 -18.94 -6.33
C ILE A 241 16.21 -19.47 -6.66
N SER A 242 16.31 -20.65 -7.27
CA SER A 242 17.58 -21.26 -7.67
C SER A 242 18.33 -20.45 -8.74
N ALA A 243 17.61 -19.75 -9.62
CA ALA A 243 18.22 -18.90 -10.65
C ALA A 243 19.06 -17.74 -10.07
N PHE A 244 18.78 -17.36 -8.82
CA PHE A 244 19.57 -16.36 -8.07
C PHE A 244 20.77 -16.96 -7.31
N GLY A 245 21.03 -18.24 -7.48
CA GLY A 245 22.19 -18.91 -6.86
C GLY A 245 22.03 -19.19 -5.36
N THR A 246 20.81 -19.22 -4.82
CA THR A 246 20.54 -19.49 -3.40
C THR A 246 20.84 -20.91 -2.96
N GLY A 247 20.93 -21.85 -3.89
CA GLY A 247 21.07 -23.28 -3.59
C GLY A 247 19.79 -23.96 -3.08
N ILE A 248 18.70 -23.23 -2.89
CA ILE A 248 17.39 -23.78 -2.48
C ILE A 248 16.84 -24.65 -3.61
N THR A 249 16.54 -25.91 -3.28
CA THR A 249 15.98 -26.91 -4.22
C THR A 249 14.53 -27.24 -3.91
N GLY A 250 14.03 -26.87 -2.74
CA GLY A 250 12.65 -27.12 -2.31
C GLY A 250 12.29 -26.34 -1.07
N PHE A 251 11.01 -26.24 -0.79
CA PHE A 251 10.48 -25.76 0.48
C PHE A 251 9.18 -26.49 0.82
N LYS A 252 8.83 -26.50 2.08
CA LYS A 252 7.55 -27.02 2.56
C LYS A 252 7.08 -26.37 3.83
N MET A 253 5.76 -26.36 4.00
CA MET A 253 5.12 -25.98 5.27
C MET A 253 5.24 -27.14 6.24
N VAL A 254 5.68 -26.85 7.47
CA VAL A 254 5.88 -27.82 8.56
C VAL A 254 5.17 -27.34 9.80
N GLU A 255 4.39 -28.20 10.44
CA GLU A 255 3.81 -27.90 11.72
C GLU A 255 4.88 -27.83 12.82
N VAL A 256 4.70 -26.87 13.71
CA VAL A 256 5.56 -26.66 14.88
C VAL A 256 4.69 -26.48 16.12
N PRO A 257 5.20 -26.85 17.32
CA PRO A 257 4.45 -26.64 18.54
C PRO A 257 4.06 -25.18 18.74
N VAL A 258 2.80 -24.91 19.04
CA VAL A 258 2.26 -23.56 19.24
C VAL A 258 2.99 -22.86 20.40
N GLU A 259 3.39 -23.60 21.42
CA GLU A 259 4.15 -23.11 22.59
C GLU A 259 5.51 -22.53 22.17
N LYS A 260 6.11 -23.02 21.09
CA LYS A 260 7.38 -22.49 20.57
C LYS A 260 7.24 -21.03 20.12
N VAL A 261 6.07 -20.66 19.62
CA VAL A 261 5.77 -19.31 19.11
C VAL A 261 5.09 -18.45 20.17
N LEU A 262 4.02 -18.99 20.78
CA LEU A 262 3.20 -18.23 21.73
C LEU A 262 3.71 -18.32 23.17
N GLY A 263 4.53 -19.32 23.51
CA GLY A 263 5.00 -19.59 24.87
C GLY A 263 5.82 -18.46 25.50
N HIS A 264 6.50 -17.66 24.65
CA HIS A 264 7.33 -16.54 25.12
C HIS A 264 6.53 -15.23 25.28
N LEU A 265 5.27 -15.21 24.83
CA LEU A 265 4.43 -14.02 24.90
C LEU A 265 3.77 -13.88 26.27
N PRO A 266 3.64 -12.65 26.81
CA PRO A 266 2.82 -12.39 27.99
C PRO A 266 1.39 -12.92 27.80
N LYS A 267 0.78 -13.43 28.89
CA LYS A 267 -0.54 -14.08 28.85
C LYS A 267 -1.60 -13.22 28.14
N GLY A 268 -1.69 -11.93 28.46
CA GLY A 268 -2.67 -11.02 27.84
C GLY A 268 -2.52 -10.91 26.31
N ILE A 269 -1.27 -10.81 25.82
CA ILE A 269 -1.01 -10.74 24.36
C ILE A 269 -1.38 -12.07 23.69
N ARG A 270 -1.10 -13.20 24.36
CA ARG A 270 -1.47 -14.52 23.86
C ARG A 270 -2.98 -14.68 23.76
N ASP A 271 -3.71 -14.31 24.81
CA ASP A 271 -5.18 -14.40 24.84
C ASP A 271 -5.82 -13.52 23.76
N ASP A 272 -5.28 -12.31 23.54
CA ASP A 272 -5.71 -11.42 22.47
C ASP A 272 -5.43 -12.00 21.06
N LEU A 273 -4.27 -12.61 20.86
CA LEU A 273 -3.93 -13.27 19.58
C LEU A 273 -4.88 -14.44 19.30
N VAL A 274 -5.13 -15.29 20.28
CA VAL A 274 -6.06 -16.42 20.16
C VAL A 274 -7.45 -15.91 19.79
N SER A 275 -7.98 -14.91 20.51
CA SER A 275 -9.28 -14.31 20.20
C SER A 275 -9.33 -13.69 18.80
N ASN A 276 -8.24 -13.12 18.32
CA ASN A 276 -8.17 -12.55 16.97
C ASN A 276 -8.14 -13.65 15.90
N ILE A 277 -7.45 -14.78 16.15
CA ILE A 277 -7.46 -15.93 15.24
C ILE A 277 -8.89 -16.47 15.12
N GLU A 278 -9.57 -16.72 16.23
CA GLU A 278 -10.95 -17.21 16.25
C GLU A 278 -11.89 -16.29 15.45
N LYS A 279 -11.85 -14.97 15.71
CA LYS A 279 -12.66 -13.98 15.00
C LYS A 279 -12.38 -13.97 13.50
N LYS A 280 -11.11 -14.09 13.11
CA LYS A 280 -10.70 -14.06 11.71
C LYS A 280 -11.15 -15.33 10.99
N VAL A 281 -10.96 -16.50 11.60
CA VAL A 281 -11.40 -17.78 11.04
C VAL A 281 -12.93 -17.81 10.86
N VAL A 282 -13.70 -17.27 11.81
CA VAL A 282 -15.16 -17.13 11.66
C VAL A 282 -15.51 -16.25 10.45
N LYS A 283 -14.83 -15.13 10.26
CA LYS A 283 -15.05 -14.26 9.09
C LYS A 283 -14.70 -14.95 7.77
N MET A 284 -13.60 -15.71 7.74
CA MET A 284 -13.21 -16.51 6.57
C MET A 284 -14.25 -17.57 6.24
N LYS A 285 -14.77 -18.29 7.25
CA LYS A 285 -15.86 -19.28 7.05
C LYS A 285 -17.14 -18.65 6.51
N ASN A 286 -17.35 -17.35 6.71
CA ASN A 286 -18.52 -16.59 6.23
C ASN A 286 -18.26 -15.83 4.92
N ASP A 287 -17.16 -16.07 4.22
CA ASP A 287 -16.71 -15.32 3.03
C ASP A 287 -16.62 -13.78 3.24
N GLU A 288 -16.42 -13.35 4.48
CA GLU A 288 -16.27 -11.93 4.83
C GLU A 288 -14.84 -11.42 4.70
N GLU A 289 -13.87 -12.33 4.53
CA GLU A 289 -12.44 -12.02 4.41
C GLU A 289 -11.78 -12.87 3.31
N GLU A 290 -10.95 -12.23 2.47
CA GLU A 290 -10.23 -12.86 1.36
C GLU A 290 -8.99 -13.67 1.81
N SER A 291 -8.60 -13.60 3.08
CA SER A 291 -7.41 -14.30 3.61
C SER A 291 -7.67 -15.80 3.71
N LYS A 292 -6.69 -16.61 3.29
CA LYS A 292 -6.74 -18.08 3.41
C LYS A 292 -6.20 -18.59 4.74
N PHE A 293 -5.66 -17.72 5.58
CA PHE A 293 -5.02 -18.08 6.85
C PHE A 293 -5.51 -17.20 8.00
N GLY A 294 -5.47 -17.73 9.20
CA GLY A 294 -5.83 -17.02 10.41
C GLY A 294 -4.95 -15.80 10.65
N ILE A 295 -3.74 -15.98 11.13
CA ILE A 295 -2.75 -14.90 11.34
C ILE A 295 -1.40 -15.30 10.76
N VAL A 296 -0.81 -14.43 9.95
CA VAL A 296 0.57 -14.54 9.51
C VAL A 296 1.45 -13.68 10.40
N MET A 297 2.48 -14.29 10.98
CA MET A 297 3.50 -13.61 11.78
C MET A 297 4.82 -13.66 11.04
N ARG A 298 5.39 -12.51 10.74
CA ARG A 298 6.62 -12.38 9.97
C ARG A 298 7.60 -11.43 10.67
N SER A 299 8.82 -11.89 10.84
CA SER A 299 10.00 -11.07 11.15
C SER A 299 11.07 -11.29 10.07
N ASN A 300 12.21 -10.60 10.16
CA ASN A 300 13.30 -10.81 9.19
C ASN A 300 13.79 -12.27 9.15
N ARG A 301 13.65 -13.00 10.25
CA ARG A 301 14.21 -14.35 10.40
C ARG A 301 13.18 -15.43 10.73
N ASP A 302 11.93 -15.06 10.93
CA ASP A 302 10.87 -15.98 11.32
C ASP A 302 9.64 -15.78 10.48
N PHE A 303 8.98 -16.89 10.20
CA PHE A 303 7.69 -16.92 9.52
C PHE A 303 6.82 -17.97 10.17
N PHE A 304 5.63 -17.59 10.60
CA PHE A 304 4.65 -18.49 11.18
C PHE A 304 3.24 -18.17 10.67
N ILE A 305 2.48 -19.21 10.42
CA ILE A 305 1.03 -19.13 10.20
C ILE A 305 0.35 -19.76 11.40
N LEU A 306 -0.50 -19.00 12.06
CA LEU A 306 -1.40 -19.45 13.10
C LEU A 306 -2.79 -19.56 12.53
N ASP A 307 -3.37 -20.75 12.59
CA ASP A 307 -4.67 -21.06 12.02
C ASP A 307 -5.44 -21.99 12.95
N MET A 308 -6.68 -22.34 12.61
CA MET A 308 -7.45 -23.36 13.30
C MET A 308 -7.59 -24.59 12.41
N ASP A 309 -7.42 -25.77 12.99
CA ASP A 309 -7.64 -27.04 12.29
C ASP A 309 -9.14 -27.40 12.22
N LYS A 310 -9.42 -28.62 11.78
CA LYS A 310 -10.79 -29.14 11.66
C LYS A 310 -11.46 -29.43 13.01
N GLU A 311 -10.68 -29.52 14.06
CA GLU A 311 -11.12 -29.81 15.44
C GLU A 311 -11.22 -28.52 16.27
N ASP A 312 -11.08 -27.35 15.60
CA ASP A 312 -11.05 -26.01 16.18
C ASP A 312 -9.88 -25.81 17.16
N GLU A 313 -8.77 -26.56 16.98
CA GLU A 313 -7.54 -26.33 17.73
C GLU A 313 -6.58 -25.41 16.94
N ILE A 314 -5.81 -24.59 17.69
CA ILE A 314 -4.83 -23.69 17.06
C ILE A 314 -3.63 -24.50 16.61
N VAL A 315 -3.33 -24.43 15.32
CA VAL A 315 -2.15 -25.00 14.71
C VAL A 315 -1.18 -23.91 14.28
N CYS A 316 0.11 -24.19 14.44
CA CYS A 316 1.17 -23.31 14.00
C CYS A 316 2.01 -23.99 12.93
N ARG A 317 2.21 -23.30 11.80
CA ARG A 317 3.04 -23.79 10.68
C ARG A 317 4.13 -22.80 10.36
N THR A 318 5.27 -23.30 9.92
CA THR A 318 6.40 -22.49 9.43
C THR A 318 6.89 -23.06 8.10
N ILE A 319 7.63 -22.23 7.36
CA ILE A 319 8.28 -22.66 6.12
C ILE A 319 9.69 -23.20 6.43
N LYS A 320 10.07 -24.28 5.76
CA LYS A 320 11.42 -24.82 5.81
C LYS A 320 11.93 -25.09 4.41
N PHE A 321 13.23 -24.87 4.21
CA PHE A 321 13.92 -24.97 2.92
C PHE A 321 14.80 -26.21 2.85
N SER A 322 14.97 -26.77 1.66
CA SER A 322 15.94 -27.84 1.38
C SER A 322 16.98 -27.38 0.38
N HIS A 323 18.22 -27.85 0.57
CA HIS A 323 19.36 -27.62 -0.30
C HIS A 323 19.88 -28.96 -0.81
N GLY A 324 19.97 -29.13 -2.13
CA GLY A 324 20.49 -30.36 -2.73
C GLY A 324 19.49 -31.52 -2.71
N LYS A 325 20.04 -32.74 -2.65
CA LYS A 325 19.25 -34.00 -2.81
C LYS A 325 18.85 -34.62 -1.47
N GLU A 326 19.36 -34.15 -0.38
CA GLU A 326 19.06 -34.69 0.95
C GLU A 326 17.83 -34.04 1.53
N ASN A 327 17.03 -34.78 2.30
CA ASN A 327 15.80 -34.28 2.93
C ASN A 327 16.08 -33.50 4.22
N ILE A 328 17.21 -32.80 4.30
CA ILE A 328 17.53 -31.91 5.41
C ILE A 328 16.80 -30.60 5.23
N LEU A 329 16.13 -30.15 6.27
CA LEU A 329 15.32 -28.95 6.26
C LEU A 329 15.93 -27.86 7.13
N PHE A 330 16.11 -26.69 6.54
CA PHE A 330 16.65 -25.49 7.17
C PHE A 330 15.51 -24.52 7.49
N ASN A 331 15.62 -23.84 8.64
CA ASN A 331 14.70 -22.75 8.98
C ASN A 331 15.09 -21.50 8.19
N LEU A 332 14.16 -20.54 8.07
CA LEU A 332 14.43 -19.25 7.46
C LEU A 332 15.60 -18.52 8.17
N SER A 333 15.73 -18.68 9.50
CA SER A 333 16.83 -18.12 10.31
C SER A 333 18.22 -18.67 9.99
N GLU A 334 18.29 -19.82 9.31
CA GLU A 334 19.54 -20.47 8.90
C GLU A 334 19.96 -20.03 7.48
N GLU A 335 19.08 -19.34 6.74
CA GLU A 335 19.38 -18.80 5.43
C GLU A 335 20.22 -17.51 5.52
N SER A 336 20.97 -17.21 4.43
CA SER A 336 21.73 -15.96 4.34
C SER A 336 20.80 -14.75 4.20
N ASP A 337 21.26 -13.53 4.59
CA ASP A 337 20.49 -12.29 4.41
C ASP A 337 20.13 -12.08 2.94
N GLY A 338 21.06 -12.36 2.01
CA GLY A 338 20.81 -12.26 0.59
C GLY A 338 19.74 -13.24 0.12
N THR A 339 19.73 -14.48 0.62
CA THR A 339 18.67 -15.46 0.32
C THR A 339 17.31 -14.96 0.81
N VAL A 340 17.23 -14.49 2.07
CA VAL A 340 15.98 -13.96 2.64
C VAL A 340 15.47 -12.77 1.80
N ARG A 341 16.36 -11.87 1.37
CA ARG A 341 16.00 -10.73 0.53
C ARG A 341 15.47 -11.15 -0.84
N ILE A 342 16.06 -12.18 -1.45
CA ILE A 342 15.57 -12.74 -2.72
C ILE A 342 14.17 -13.33 -2.54
N LEU A 343 13.93 -14.07 -1.44
CA LEU A 343 12.61 -14.60 -1.11
C LEU A 343 11.57 -13.49 -0.94
N ASP A 344 11.93 -12.41 -0.26
CA ASP A 344 11.06 -11.24 -0.11
C ASP A 344 10.73 -10.58 -1.46
N LEU A 345 11.73 -10.41 -2.33
CA LEU A 345 11.55 -9.81 -3.65
C LEU A 345 10.77 -10.70 -4.62
N LEU A 346 10.74 -12.01 -4.38
CA LEU A 346 10.01 -12.93 -5.25
C LEU A 346 8.50 -12.64 -5.25
N GLU A 347 7.92 -12.22 -4.12
CA GLU A 347 6.53 -11.77 -4.09
C GLU A 347 6.29 -10.61 -5.06
N VAL A 348 7.21 -9.64 -5.10
CA VAL A 348 7.12 -8.50 -6.02
C VAL A 348 7.12 -8.95 -7.48
N LEU A 349 7.92 -9.98 -7.81
CA LEU A 349 7.99 -10.55 -9.17
C LEU A 349 6.77 -11.40 -9.52
N LEU A 350 6.14 -12.05 -8.54
CA LEU A 350 4.98 -12.91 -8.71
C LEU A 350 3.65 -12.16 -8.57
N ALA A 351 3.68 -10.95 -8.04
CA ALA A 351 2.49 -10.12 -7.86
C ALA A 351 1.81 -9.85 -9.21
N GLY A 352 0.48 -9.97 -9.21
CA GLY A 352 -0.34 -9.65 -10.36
C GLY A 352 -0.32 -8.17 -10.74
N GLU A 353 -0.88 -7.85 -11.91
CA GLU A 353 -1.03 -6.48 -12.38
C GLU A 353 -1.89 -5.64 -11.40
N GLY A 354 -1.54 -4.38 -11.25
CA GLY A 354 -2.29 -3.41 -10.43
C GLY A 354 -1.66 -3.03 -9.10
N LYS A 355 -0.74 -3.83 -8.55
CA LYS A 355 0.02 -3.49 -7.33
C LYS A 355 1.26 -2.66 -7.69
N THR A 356 1.60 -1.70 -6.86
CA THR A 356 2.81 -0.86 -6.97
C THR A 356 3.63 -1.02 -5.71
N TYR A 357 4.85 -1.52 -5.84
CA TYR A 357 5.80 -1.65 -4.76
C TYR A 357 6.76 -0.47 -4.76
N VAL A 358 6.89 0.20 -3.64
CA VAL A 358 7.87 1.26 -3.39
C VAL A 358 8.85 0.72 -2.35
N ILE A 359 10.10 0.54 -2.74
CA ILE A 359 11.11 -0.11 -1.90
C ILE A 359 12.27 0.86 -1.67
N ASP A 360 12.48 1.26 -0.41
CA ASP A 360 13.63 2.05 -0.03
C ASP A 360 14.85 1.15 0.18
N GLU A 361 16.04 1.60 -0.25
CA GLU A 361 17.32 0.89 -0.12
C GLU A 361 17.25 -0.59 -0.59
N LEU A 362 16.85 -0.79 -1.86
CA LEU A 362 16.72 -2.14 -2.45
C LEU A 362 18.02 -2.97 -2.36
N ASP A 363 19.18 -2.32 -2.41
CA ASP A 363 20.52 -2.90 -2.41
C ASP A 363 21.09 -3.16 -1.00
N ARG A 364 20.35 -2.82 0.05
CA ARG A 364 20.77 -3.08 1.42
C ARG A 364 20.45 -4.52 1.79
N CYS A 365 21.48 -5.35 1.81
CA CYS A 365 21.47 -6.76 2.24
C CYS A 365 21.91 -6.89 3.70
#